data_704e41e41702485163418eb71e45baf1
#
_entry.id   704e41e41702485163418eb71e45baf1
#
_cell.length_a   1.000
_cell.length_b   1.000
_cell.length_c   1.000
_cell.angle_alpha   90.00
_cell.angle_beta   90.00
_cell.angle_gamma   90.00
#
_symmetry.space_group_name_H-M   'P 1'
#
loop_
_entity.id
_entity.type
_entity.pdbx_description
1 polymer ?
#
loop_
_entity_poly.entity_id
_entity_poly.type
_entity_poly.pdbx_seq_one_letter_code
_entity_poly.pdbx_strand_id
1 'polypeptide(L)'
;MIGIEEGSKKMTEHVVKKRKQIPEITTNLRKDYIKVPDKIRNASGIKIMGRRIKSILFTTDIAIILNNNADAILAVYPFTPHPAIIEAIASTSNLPVLAGVGGGLTKGQRSKDMALFAEANGCTAVVLNAPTQLDTIRLVDEVVDSPIIKTIVSEHTDIEANLKA
;
A
#
# COMPACT_ATOMS: atom_id res chain seq x y z
N MET A 1 -6.06 63.22 21.35
CA MET A 1 -6.84 62.76 20.17
C MET A 1 -6.21 61.51 19.73
N ILE A 2 -6.78 60.35 20.09
CA ILE A 2 -6.24 59.03 19.90
C ILE A 2 -7.06 58.38 18.78
N GLY A 3 -6.42 58.14 17.63
CA GLY A 3 -7.04 57.42 16.51
C GLY A 3 -6.98 55.92 16.74
N ILE A 4 -8.13 55.26 16.66
CA ILE A 4 -8.31 53.82 16.74
C ILE A 4 -8.36 53.30 15.27
N GLU A 5 -7.35 52.56 14.86
CA GLU A 5 -7.37 51.79 13.58
C GLU A 5 -8.20 50.52 13.76
N GLU A 6 -9.31 50.43 13.07
CA GLU A 6 -10.10 49.21 12.92
C GLU A 6 -9.41 48.26 11.96
N GLY A 7 -8.89 47.16 12.51
CA GLY A 7 -8.36 46.03 11.75
C GLY A 7 -9.47 45.20 11.08
N SER A 8 -9.67 45.40 9.78
CA SER A 8 -10.58 44.61 8.97
C SER A 8 -10.08 43.14 8.86
N LYS A 9 -10.73 42.25 9.59
CA LYS A 9 -10.57 40.78 9.40
C LYS A 9 -11.18 40.37 8.07
N LYS A 10 -10.34 40.11 7.06
CA LYS A 10 -10.76 39.43 5.86
C LYS A 10 -11.14 37.97 6.24
N MET A 11 -12.44 37.69 6.27
CA MET A 11 -12.97 36.34 6.28
C MET A 11 -12.63 35.67 4.93
N THR A 12 -11.73 34.71 4.94
CA THR A 12 -11.48 33.84 3.79
C THR A 12 -12.69 32.92 3.63
N GLU A 13 -13.53 33.18 2.64
CA GLU A 13 -14.58 32.23 2.21
C GLU A 13 -13.93 30.94 1.75
N HIS A 14 -14.14 29.86 2.50
CA HIS A 14 -13.83 28.51 2.05
C HIS A 14 -14.78 28.13 0.93
N VAL A 15 -14.35 28.29 -0.31
CA VAL A 15 -15.07 27.79 -1.49
C VAL A 15 -15.10 26.25 -1.40
N VAL A 16 -16.22 25.71 -0.95
CA VAL A 16 -16.48 24.27 -0.96
C VAL A 16 -16.62 23.85 -2.43
N LYS A 17 -15.55 23.27 -2.99
CA LYS A 17 -15.59 22.71 -4.35
C LYS A 17 -16.65 21.61 -4.40
N LYS A 18 -17.75 21.86 -5.10
CA LYS A 18 -18.81 20.89 -5.35
C LYS A 18 -18.20 19.65 -6.04
N ARG A 19 -18.27 18.48 -5.40
CA ARG A 19 -17.78 17.24 -6.00
C ARG A 19 -18.53 16.97 -7.29
N LYS A 20 -17.80 16.70 -8.37
CA LYS A 20 -18.42 16.26 -9.64
C LYS A 20 -19.12 14.92 -9.39
N GLN A 21 -20.37 14.83 -9.78
CA GLN A 21 -21.10 13.57 -9.78
C GLN A 21 -20.58 12.71 -10.93
N ILE A 22 -20.02 11.54 -10.61
CA ILE A 22 -19.51 10.59 -11.59
C ILE A 22 -20.57 9.49 -11.71
N PRO A 23 -21.16 9.25 -12.91
CA PRO A 23 -22.13 8.18 -13.09
C PRO A 23 -21.43 6.83 -12.92
N GLU A 24 -22.06 5.93 -12.16
CA GLU A 24 -21.61 4.55 -11.99
C GLU A 24 -22.38 3.65 -12.95
N ILE A 25 -21.64 2.90 -13.78
CA ILE A 25 -22.22 1.93 -14.71
C ILE A 25 -21.87 0.54 -14.19
N THR A 26 -22.88 -0.23 -13.83
CA THR A 26 -22.76 -1.60 -13.33
C THR A 26 -23.66 -2.54 -14.11
N THR A 27 -23.41 -3.85 -13.98
CA THR A 27 -24.30 -4.90 -14.50
C THR A 27 -24.92 -5.67 -13.35
N ASN A 28 -26.02 -6.39 -13.61
CA ASN A 28 -26.70 -7.19 -12.59
C ASN A 28 -25.81 -8.27 -11.95
N LEU A 29 -24.81 -8.77 -12.69
CA LEU A 29 -23.88 -9.79 -12.22
C LEU A 29 -22.65 -9.21 -11.49
N ARG A 30 -22.36 -7.90 -11.68
CA ARG A 30 -21.16 -7.26 -11.11
C ARG A 30 -21.47 -6.09 -10.17
N LYS A 31 -22.71 -6.01 -9.69
CA LYS A 31 -23.09 -4.97 -8.71
C LYS A 31 -22.61 -5.25 -7.29
N ASP A 32 -22.42 -6.54 -6.96
CA ASP A 32 -22.02 -7.00 -5.64
C ASP A 32 -20.50 -7.25 -5.63
N TYR A 33 -19.75 -6.32 -5.07
CA TYR A 33 -18.31 -6.38 -4.87
C TYR A 33 -17.93 -5.70 -3.54
N ILE A 34 -16.73 -5.97 -3.05
CA ILE A 34 -16.21 -5.36 -1.82
C ILE A 34 -15.90 -3.90 -2.08
N LYS A 35 -16.64 -3.01 -1.41
CA LYS A 35 -16.50 -1.56 -1.56
C LYS A 35 -15.64 -0.98 -0.44
N VAL A 36 -14.63 -0.23 -0.85
CA VAL A 36 -13.87 0.61 0.06
C VAL A 36 -14.79 1.73 0.58
N PRO A 37 -14.86 1.96 1.90
CA PRO A 37 -15.67 3.04 2.46
C PRO A 37 -15.30 4.40 1.87
N ASP A 38 -16.31 5.22 1.51
CA ASP A 38 -16.10 6.51 0.85
C ASP A 38 -15.22 7.48 1.64
N LYS A 39 -15.22 7.38 2.97
CA LYS A 39 -14.37 8.20 3.84
C LYS A 39 -12.87 8.03 3.55
N ILE A 40 -12.44 6.84 3.15
CA ILE A 40 -11.04 6.54 2.81
C ILE A 40 -10.59 7.34 1.57
N ARG A 41 -11.50 7.68 0.67
CA ARG A 41 -11.20 8.51 -0.50
C ARG A 41 -10.73 9.93 -0.14
N ASN A 42 -10.99 10.38 1.10
CA ASN A 42 -10.53 11.67 1.61
C ASN A 42 -9.07 11.64 2.11
N ALA A 43 -8.49 10.45 2.30
CA ALA A 43 -7.09 10.31 2.67
C ALA A 43 -6.17 10.90 1.59
N SER A 44 -5.01 11.41 2.02
CA SER A 44 -3.98 11.88 1.08
C SER A 44 -3.40 10.73 0.28
N GLY A 45 -3.28 9.55 0.88
CA GLY A 45 -2.67 8.37 0.30
C GLY A 45 -1.15 8.50 0.17
N ILE A 46 -0.56 7.48 -0.43
CA ILE A 46 0.87 7.43 -0.80
C ILE A 46 1.01 7.35 -2.31
N LYS A 47 2.19 7.63 -2.83
CA LYS A 47 2.49 7.49 -4.25
C LYS A 47 3.56 6.41 -4.42
N ILE A 48 3.22 5.31 -5.07
CA ILE A 48 4.14 4.21 -5.37
C ILE A 48 4.25 4.10 -6.88
N MET A 49 5.46 4.16 -7.42
CA MET A 49 5.75 4.09 -8.86
C MET A 49 4.83 5.00 -9.71
N GLY A 50 4.62 6.24 -9.24
CA GLY A 50 3.76 7.22 -9.90
C GLY A 50 2.25 7.05 -9.65
N ARG A 51 1.78 5.94 -9.13
CA ARG A 51 0.38 5.63 -8.85
C ARG A 51 -0.01 6.02 -7.44
N ARG A 52 -1.10 6.78 -7.29
CA ARG A 52 -1.62 7.17 -5.99
C ARG A 52 -2.46 6.06 -5.39
N ILE A 53 -2.10 5.60 -4.20
CA ILE A 53 -2.77 4.55 -3.44
C ILE A 53 -3.36 5.17 -2.17
N LYS A 54 -4.66 5.06 -1.98
CA LYS A 54 -5.41 5.54 -0.81
C LYS A 54 -6.01 4.40 0.00
N SER A 55 -6.23 3.26 -0.65
CA SER A 55 -6.82 2.07 -0.06
C SER A 55 -6.01 0.84 -0.44
N ILE A 56 -5.75 0.00 0.55
CA ILE A 56 -5.04 -1.27 0.37
C ILE A 56 -5.93 -2.37 0.94
N LEU A 57 -6.22 -3.38 0.14
CA LEU A 57 -6.96 -4.55 0.58
C LEU A 57 -5.99 -5.65 0.99
N PHE A 58 -6.05 -6.03 2.26
CA PHE A 58 -5.23 -7.09 2.83
C PHE A 58 -5.91 -8.45 2.62
N THR A 59 -5.47 -9.19 1.61
CA THR A 59 -6.04 -10.49 1.27
C THR A 59 -5.14 -11.32 0.35
N THR A 60 -5.32 -12.63 0.37
CA THR A 60 -4.76 -13.59 -0.58
C THR A 60 -5.87 -14.37 -1.31
N ASP A 61 -7.13 -14.07 -1.04
CA ASP A 61 -8.27 -14.70 -1.69
C ASP A 61 -8.46 -14.13 -3.10
N ILE A 62 -8.30 -14.96 -4.10
CA ILE A 62 -8.39 -14.60 -5.52
C ILE A 62 -9.79 -14.06 -5.89
N ALA A 63 -10.86 -14.61 -5.30
CA ALA A 63 -12.21 -14.11 -5.58
C ALA A 63 -12.39 -12.69 -5.05
N ILE A 64 -11.85 -12.38 -3.87
CA ILE A 64 -11.84 -11.05 -3.28
C ILE A 64 -10.96 -10.09 -4.10
N ILE A 65 -9.78 -10.54 -4.53
CA ILE A 65 -8.85 -9.75 -5.35
C ILE A 65 -9.52 -9.28 -6.64
N LEU A 66 -10.34 -10.12 -7.27
CA LEU A 66 -11.03 -9.79 -8.51
C LEU A 66 -12.32 -8.98 -8.32
N ASN A 67 -12.88 -8.96 -7.11
CA ASN A 67 -14.18 -8.34 -6.83
C ASN A 67 -14.10 -7.29 -5.73
N ASN A 68 -13.25 -6.29 -5.91
CA ASN A 68 -13.11 -5.13 -5.03
C ASN A 68 -12.81 -3.84 -5.80
N ASN A 69 -12.87 -2.69 -5.12
CA ASN A 69 -12.53 -1.39 -5.67
C ASN A 69 -11.40 -0.67 -4.89
N ALA A 70 -10.52 -1.44 -4.23
CA ALA A 70 -9.33 -0.89 -3.61
C ALA A 70 -8.31 -0.40 -4.67
N ASP A 71 -7.30 0.34 -4.22
CA ASP A 71 -6.25 0.86 -5.11
C ASP A 71 -5.06 -0.11 -5.23
N ALA A 72 -4.88 -1.02 -4.26
CA ALA A 72 -3.83 -2.03 -4.25
C ALA A 72 -4.20 -3.24 -3.38
N ILE A 73 -3.49 -4.35 -3.58
CA ILE A 73 -3.61 -5.57 -2.79
C ILE A 73 -2.35 -5.73 -1.94
N LEU A 74 -2.52 -6.02 -0.66
CA LEU A 74 -1.45 -6.42 0.25
C LEU A 74 -1.51 -7.95 0.43
N ALA A 75 -0.63 -8.64 -0.26
CA ALA A 75 -0.56 -10.10 -0.27
C ALA A 75 0.42 -10.59 0.81
N VAL A 76 -0.02 -10.58 2.05
CA VAL A 76 0.72 -11.06 3.22
C VAL A 76 -0.13 -12.11 3.95
N TYR A 77 0.50 -13.17 4.42
CA TYR A 77 -0.19 -14.26 5.13
C TYR A 77 0.75 -14.87 6.20
N PRO A 78 0.22 -15.60 7.21
CA PRO A 78 0.98 -16.00 8.39
C PRO A 78 1.87 -17.24 8.16
N PHE A 79 2.15 -17.59 6.92
CA PHE A 79 3.01 -18.72 6.57
C PHE A 79 4.26 -18.25 5.83
N THR A 80 5.21 -19.16 5.64
CA THR A 80 6.40 -18.89 4.80
C THR A 80 5.96 -18.47 3.39
N PRO A 81 6.46 -17.35 2.86
CA PRO A 81 6.19 -16.94 1.49
C PRO A 81 6.52 -18.04 0.49
N HIS A 82 5.62 -18.24 -0.47
CA HIS A 82 5.74 -19.30 -1.47
C HIS A 82 5.61 -18.72 -2.88
N PRO A 83 6.52 -19.06 -3.81
CA PRO A 83 6.53 -18.55 -5.17
C PRO A 83 5.18 -18.70 -5.88
N ALA A 84 4.58 -19.90 -5.83
CA ALA A 84 3.31 -20.16 -6.51
C ALA A 84 2.14 -19.29 -6.01
N ILE A 85 2.14 -18.87 -4.75
CA ILE A 85 1.11 -17.97 -4.21
C ILE A 85 1.32 -16.55 -4.76
N ILE A 86 2.56 -16.07 -4.77
CA ILE A 86 2.90 -14.75 -5.33
C ILE A 86 2.55 -14.71 -6.82
N GLU A 87 2.96 -15.71 -7.58
CA GLU A 87 2.67 -15.83 -9.00
C GLU A 87 1.15 -15.84 -9.29
N ALA A 88 0.39 -16.66 -8.54
CA ALA A 88 -1.06 -16.74 -8.70
C ALA A 88 -1.76 -15.40 -8.43
N ILE A 89 -1.34 -14.68 -7.39
CA ILE A 89 -1.92 -13.37 -7.07
C ILE A 89 -1.50 -12.32 -8.10
N ALA A 90 -0.21 -12.26 -8.45
CA ALA A 90 0.32 -11.28 -9.40
C ALA A 90 -0.29 -11.44 -10.79
N SER A 91 -0.43 -12.68 -11.29
CA SER A 91 -1.02 -12.97 -12.59
C SER A 91 -2.53 -12.73 -12.66
N THR A 92 -3.22 -12.81 -11.52
CA THR A 92 -4.68 -12.68 -11.47
C THR A 92 -5.12 -11.25 -11.19
N SER A 93 -4.33 -10.49 -10.41
CA SER A 93 -4.70 -9.15 -9.96
C SER A 93 -4.57 -8.11 -11.07
N ASN A 94 -5.63 -7.31 -11.27
CA ASN A 94 -5.59 -6.10 -12.10
C ASN A 94 -5.11 -4.86 -11.31
N LEU A 95 -4.83 -5.03 -10.02
CA LEU A 95 -4.38 -3.97 -9.12
C LEU A 95 -2.90 -4.16 -8.77
N PRO A 96 -2.20 -3.09 -8.37
CA PRO A 96 -0.86 -3.21 -7.81
C PRO A 96 -0.82 -4.23 -6.68
N VAL A 97 0.13 -5.16 -6.73
CA VAL A 97 0.35 -6.15 -5.67
C VAL A 97 1.56 -5.75 -4.84
N LEU A 98 1.37 -5.68 -3.53
CA LEU A 98 2.40 -5.49 -2.52
C LEU A 98 2.65 -6.87 -1.89
N ALA A 99 3.71 -7.54 -2.28
CA ALA A 99 3.94 -8.95 -1.97
C ALA A 99 4.74 -9.15 -0.69
N GLY A 100 4.23 -9.95 0.25
CA GLY A 100 4.96 -10.37 1.44
C GLY A 100 6.10 -11.34 1.08
N VAL A 101 7.34 -10.94 1.33
CA VAL A 101 8.55 -11.72 0.95
C VAL A 101 9.38 -12.18 2.13
N GLY A 102 9.08 -11.69 3.34
CA GLY A 102 9.83 -12.08 4.54
C GLY A 102 9.25 -11.51 5.83
N GLY A 103 9.86 -11.91 6.92
CA GLY A 103 9.50 -11.56 8.29
C GLY A 103 9.50 -12.80 9.18
N GLY A 104 9.73 -12.62 10.49
CA GLY A 104 9.80 -13.73 11.42
C GLY A 104 10.89 -14.74 11.06
N LEU A 105 10.49 -15.96 10.73
CA LEU A 105 11.41 -17.05 10.36
C LEU A 105 11.94 -16.96 8.93
N THR A 106 11.27 -16.24 8.03
CA THR A 106 11.73 -16.01 6.65
C THR A 106 12.58 -14.76 6.61
N LYS A 107 13.89 -14.93 6.53
CA LYS A 107 14.89 -13.86 6.60
C LYS A 107 16.11 -14.13 5.74
N GLY A 108 17.00 -13.13 5.61
CA GLY A 108 18.25 -13.24 4.87
C GLY A 108 18.05 -13.63 3.41
N GLN A 109 18.86 -14.57 2.92
CA GLN A 109 18.84 -15.00 1.52
C GLN A 109 17.47 -15.43 1.03
N ARG A 110 16.68 -16.12 1.85
CA ARG A 110 15.34 -16.55 1.45
C ARG A 110 14.41 -15.37 1.16
N SER A 111 14.46 -14.30 1.97
CA SER A 111 13.68 -13.08 1.69
C SER A 111 14.18 -12.37 0.43
N LYS A 112 15.48 -12.33 0.19
CA LYS A 112 16.09 -11.80 -1.02
C LYS A 112 15.59 -12.52 -2.27
N ASP A 113 15.65 -13.86 -2.28
CA ASP A 113 15.20 -14.67 -3.42
C ASP A 113 13.70 -14.50 -3.70
N MET A 114 12.89 -14.43 -2.63
CA MET A 114 11.46 -14.16 -2.75
C MET A 114 11.14 -12.77 -3.25
N ALA A 115 11.94 -11.76 -2.88
CA ALA A 115 11.77 -10.39 -3.35
C ALA A 115 12.07 -10.29 -4.85
N LEU A 116 13.17 -10.85 -5.33
CA LEU A 116 13.49 -10.95 -6.76
C LEU A 116 12.38 -11.67 -7.53
N PHE A 117 11.87 -12.77 -6.99
CA PHE A 117 10.79 -13.51 -7.62
C PHE A 117 9.50 -12.68 -7.71
N ALA A 118 9.14 -11.96 -6.64
CA ALA A 118 7.96 -11.10 -6.61
C ALA A 118 8.07 -9.97 -7.65
N GLU A 119 9.22 -9.30 -7.73
CA GLU A 119 9.48 -8.26 -8.72
C GLU A 119 9.41 -8.80 -10.15
N ALA A 120 10.07 -9.94 -10.43
CA ALA A 120 10.04 -10.58 -11.74
C ALA A 120 8.63 -10.98 -12.20
N ASN A 121 7.71 -11.23 -11.26
CA ASN A 121 6.30 -11.49 -11.53
C ASN A 121 5.43 -10.22 -11.57
N GLY A 122 6.02 -9.03 -11.56
CA GLY A 122 5.32 -7.76 -11.72
C GLY A 122 4.67 -7.22 -10.45
N CYS A 123 5.06 -7.68 -9.26
CA CYS A 123 4.63 -7.05 -8.03
C CYS A 123 5.18 -5.61 -7.95
N THR A 124 4.34 -4.69 -7.49
CA THR A 124 4.66 -3.25 -7.46
C THR A 124 5.58 -2.87 -6.29
N ALA A 125 5.55 -3.63 -5.22
CA ALA A 125 6.42 -3.47 -4.06
C ALA A 125 6.55 -4.78 -3.31
N VAL A 126 7.60 -4.91 -2.50
CA VAL A 126 7.82 -6.04 -1.61
C VAL A 126 7.63 -5.64 -0.16
N VAL A 127 7.10 -6.56 0.65
CA VAL A 127 6.76 -6.30 2.05
C VAL A 127 7.56 -7.20 2.97
N LEU A 128 8.28 -6.60 3.89
CA LEU A 128 9.02 -7.25 4.97
C LEU A 128 8.30 -7.01 6.29
N ASN A 129 7.72 -8.06 6.86
CA ASN A 129 6.99 -7.97 8.11
C ASN A 129 7.93 -7.92 9.32
N ALA A 130 7.48 -7.29 10.39
CA ALA A 130 8.15 -7.42 11.69
C ALA A 130 8.14 -8.89 12.18
N PRO A 131 9.20 -9.37 12.83
CA PRO A 131 10.44 -8.69 13.18
C PRO A 131 11.55 -8.94 12.14
N THR A 132 11.59 -8.21 11.02
CA THR A 132 12.70 -8.31 10.05
C THR A 132 13.91 -7.51 10.55
N GLN A 133 15.08 -8.10 10.46
CA GLN A 133 16.37 -7.48 10.83
C GLN A 133 16.85 -6.54 9.71
N LEU A 134 17.62 -5.50 10.09
CA LEU A 134 18.16 -4.51 9.15
C LEU A 134 19.00 -5.15 8.02
N ASP A 135 19.81 -6.17 8.35
CA ASP A 135 20.63 -6.87 7.36
C ASP A 135 19.79 -7.56 6.28
N THR A 136 18.58 -8.04 6.62
CA THR A 136 17.68 -8.60 5.63
C THR A 136 17.10 -7.50 4.72
N ILE A 137 16.84 -6.30 5.25
CA ILE A 137 16.38 -5.16 4.45
C ILE A 137 17.47 -4.80 3.43
N ARG A 138 18.72 -4.63 3.86
CA ARG A 138 19.85 -4.33 2.97
C ARG A 138 20.05 -5.37 1.88
N LEU A 139 19.99 -6.67 2.25
CA LEU A 139 20.10 -7.76 1.28
C LEU A 139 18.99 -7.73 0.21
N VAL A 140 17.81 -7.30 0.57
CA VAL A 140 16.68 -7.15 -0.38
C VAL A 140 16.90 -5.91 -1.23
N ASP A 141 17.25 -4.76 -0.63
CA ASP A 141 17.48 -3.49 -1.31
C ASP A 141 18.60 -3.58 -2.38
N GLU A 142 19.62 -4.41 -2.14
CA GLU A 142 20.70 -4.65 -3.11
C GLU A 142 20.23 -5.29 -4.44
N VAL A 143 19.04 -5.89 -4.50
CA VAL A 143 18.66 -6.75 -5.63
C VAL A 143 17.31 -6.44 -6.25
N VAL A 144 16.49 -5.60 -5.65
CA VAL A 144 15.21 -5.19 -6.23
C VAL A 144 15.19 -3.71 -6.52
N ASP A 145 14.57 -3.34 -7.63
CA ASP A 145 14.24 -1.95 -7.96
C ASP A 145 12.87 -1.54 -7.38
N SER A 146 12.10 -2.52 -6.95
CA SER A 146 10.77 -2.32 -6.35
C SER A 146 10.87 -1.71 -4.96
N PRO A 147 9.99 -0.76 -4.58
CA PRO A 147 9.95 -0.21 -3.23
C PRO A 147 9.80 -1.27 -2.15
N ILE A 148 10.54 -1.13 -1.07
CA ILE A 148 10.47 -2.01 0.11
C ILE A 148 9.54 -1.37 1.14
N ILE A 149 8.56 -2.13 1.61
CA ILE A 149 7.64 -1.74 2.67
C ILE A 149 7.97 -2.56 3.92
N LYS A 150 8.40 -1.88 4.98
CA LYS A 150 8.65 -2.52 6.28
C LYS A 150 7.49 -2.26 7.23
N THR A 151 6.91 -3.33 7.79
CA THR A 151 5.88 -3.16 8.82
C THR A 151 6.52 -2.85 10.18
N ILE A 152 6.00 -1.85 10.86
CA ILE A 152 6.40 -1.44 12.20
C ILE A 152 5.28 -1.77 13.18
N VAL A 153 5.58 -2.52 14.22
CA VAL A 153 4.58 -3.01 15.21
C VAL A 153 4.80 -2.43 16.61
N SER A 154 5.84 -1.63 16.81
CA SER A 154 6.17 -1.02 18.09
C SER A 154 6.60 0.43 17.90
N GLU A 155 6.13 1.31 18.78
CA GLU A 155 6.57 2.71 18.86
C GLU A 155 8.04 2.85 19.28
N HIS A 156 8.64 1.80 19.87
CA HIS A 156 10.05 1.75 20.24
C HIS A 156 10.97 1.30 19.10
N THR A 157 10.42 1.02 17.91
CA THR A 157 11.23 0.64 16.75
C THR A 157 11.99 1.86 16.24
N ASP A 158 13.31 1.72 16.04
CA ASP A 158 14.12 2.75 15.39
C ASP A 158 13.75 2.86 13.91
N ILE A 159 12.82 3.79 13.61
CA ILE A 159 12.32 4.03 12.25
C ILE A 159 13.44 4.57 11.36
N GLU A 160 14.30 5.44 11.88
CA GLU A 160 15.38 6.05 11.10
C GLU A 160 16.41 5.00 10.65
N ALA A 161 16.79 4.07 11.54
CA ALA A 161 17.66 2.96 11.17
C ALA A 161 17.04 2.05 10.09
N ASN A 162 15.73 1.81 10.16
CA ASN A 162 15.02 1.02 9.15
C ASN A 162 14.92 1.74 7.79
N LEU A 163 14.85 3.07 7.75
CA LEU A 163 14.81 3.84 6.50
C LEU A 163 16.19 3.98 5.84
N LYS A 164 17.28 3.80 6.59
CA LYS A 164 18.65 3.88 6.11
C LYS A 164 19.24 2.51 5.76
N ALA A 165 18.52 1.45 6.05
CA ALA A 165 18.97 0.08 5.77
C ALA A 165 18.67 -0.32 4.36
#